data_7e0041e2c4225a7112111400de30b398
#
_entry.id   7e0041e2c4225a7112111400de30b398
#
_cell.length_a   1.000
_cell.length_b   1.000
_cell.length_c   1.000
_cell.angle_alpha   90.00
_cell.angle_beta   90.00
_cell.angle_gamma   90.00
#
_symmetry.space_group_name_H-M   'P 1'
#
loop_
_entity.id
_entity.type
_entity.pdbx_description
1 polymer ?
#
loop_
_entity_poly.entity_id
_entity_poly.type
_entity_poly.pdbx_seq_one_letter_code
_entity_poly.pdbx_strand_id
1 'polypeptide(L)'
;MRLLFALCALLLTHLAHAGLPIQHWQTSAGARVYLVENHALPMLDISVQFRAGHAWEGGRPAGTARLTSHLFSAGTADLSEQQISDRLADTGAQLTPTVDDDLAGFSLRTLSSSAERDTAVGLLATLLATPQFPDAILEREKARTISGLKEAETKPETLAERAFSTAVFGQHPYARDADPASVASVTRDDLVAYYRERYRVGGAVLVMVGDVDRATAEALAERLTAGLPRGEPDPAELEPVAPLAAASEIRIAHPATQAHIQVGQPGMRRGDPDYFPLFVGNYILGGGGFVSRMTDEVRQKRGLAYSVYSYFLPRLAYGPFMIGLQTKRESAGEALAVVRDTLSRFVAGGPTSAELKAAKSNLIDGFPLRVENNKKILDYVAMVAFYRLPLTYIDDFTRAIDAVTIEQIRDAFRRRVDPSRMATVIVAGDDAPQ
;
A
#
# COMPACT_ATOMS: atom_id res chain seq x y z
N MET A 1 -33.49 26.14 -40.22
CA MET A 1 -33.10 24.77 -39.90
C MET A 1 -31.58 24.52 -39.88
N ARG A 2 -30.78 25.03 -40.77
CA ARG A 2 -29.30 24.81 -40.79
C ARG A 2 -28.54 25.51 -39.63
N LEU A 3 -29.01 26.65 -39.11
CA LEU A 3 -28.39 27.34 -37.98
C LEU A 3 -28.67 26.68 -36.60
N LEU A 4 -29.83 26.02 -36.44
CA LEU A 4 -30.13 25.28 -35.21
C LEU A 4 -29.28 24.02 -35.07
N PHE A 5 -28.97 23.34 -36.17
CA PHE A 5 -28.10 22.17 -36.17
C PHE A 5 -26.63 22.50 -35.83
N ALA A 6 -26.15 23.70 -36.23
CA ALA A 6 -24.81 24.16 -35.91
C ALA A 6 -24.68 24.53 -34.39
N LEU A 7 -25.74 25.07 -33.79
CA LEU A 7 -25.76 25.44 -32.38
C LEU A 7 -25.81 24.20 -31.46
N CYS A 8 -26.55 23.13 -31.84
CA CYS A 8 -26.57 21.86 -31.14
C CYS A 8 -25.24 21.08 -31.27
N ALA A 9 -24.52 21.21 -32.40
CA ALA A 9 -23.21 20.58 -32.57
C ALA A 9 -22.10 21.26 -31.74
N LEU A 10 -22.21 22.56 -31.45
CA LEU A 10 -21.28 23.29 -30.57
C LEU A 10 -21.51 23.00 -29.06
N LEU A 11 -22.71 22.54 -28.67
CA LEU A 11 -23.02 22.17 -27.29
C LEU A 11 -22.58 20.73 -26.93
N LEU A 12 -22.22 19.91 -27.91
CA LEU A 12 -21.80 18.52 -27.72
C LEU A 12 -20.27 18.35 -27.58
N THR A 13 -19.49 19.43 -27.69
CA THR A 13 -17.99 19.33 -27.64
C THR A 13 -17.39 19.60 -26.26
N HIS A 14 -18.17 19.71 -25.21
CA HIS A 14 -17.68 19.82 -23.82
C HIS A 14 -18.14 18.65 -22.94
N LEU A 15 -18.06 17.42 -23.44
CA LEU A 15 -17.76 16.31 -22.57
C LEU A 15 -16.24 16.34 -22.31
N ALA A 16 -15.79 17.45 -21.73
CA ALA A 16 -14.54 17.45 -21.00
C ALA A 16 -14.68 16.31 -19.97
N HIS A 17 -13.81 15.32 -20.00
CA HIS A 17 -13.58 14.45 -18.88
C HIS A 17 -13.22 15.42 -17.74
N ALA A 18 -14.22 15.79 -16.92
CA ALA A 18 -13.96 16.52 -15.71
C ALA A 18 -13.13 15.58 -14.86
N GLY A 19 -11.82 15.86 -14.82
CA GLY A 19 -10.92 15.12 -13.97
C GLY A 19 -11.41 15.20 -12.53
N LEU A 20 -10.86 14.37 -11.67
CA LEU A 20 -11.21 14.40 -10.24
C LEU A 20 -10.76 15.75 -9.65
N PRO A 21 -11.67 16.65 -9.22
CA PRO A 21 -11.32 18.00 -8.82
C PRO A 21 -10.64 17.99 -7.43
N ILE A 22 -9.35 17.67 -7.38
CA ILE A 22 -8.58 17.64 -6.14
C ILE A 22 -8.22 19.09 -5.76
N GLN A 23 -8.85 19.60 -4.71
CA GLN A 23 -8.43 20.86 -4.07
C GLN A 23 -7.31 20.57 -3.06
N HIS A 24 -6.33 21.46 -2.94
CA HIS A 24 -5.24 21.29 -1.98
C HIS A 24 -4.80 22.60 -1.33
N TRP A 25 -4.31 22.50 -0.10
CA TRP A 25 -3.77 23.62 0.70
C TRP A 25 -2.92 23.12 1.86
N GLN A 26 -2.46 24.03 2.67
CA GLN A 26 -1.82 23.72 3.95
C GLN A 26 -2.60 24.33 5.10
N THR A 27 -2.66 23.63 6.24
CA THR A 27 -3.16 24.22 7.49
C THR A 27 -2.21 25.31 8.01
N SER A 28 -2.68 26.12 8.95
CA SER A 28 -1.86 27.13 9.61
C SER A 28 -0.60 26.55 10.28
N ALA A 29 -0.66 25.28 10.70
CA ALA A 29 0.44 24.54 11.30
C ALA A 29 1.33 23.80 10.29
N GLY A 30 1.04 23.84 8.98
CA GLY A 30 1.87 23.29 7.90
C GLY A 30 1.46 21.90 7.39
N ALA A 31 0.40 21.27 7.89
CA ALA A 31 -0.09 20.02 7.36
C ALA A 31 -0.65 20.18 5.93
N ARG A 32 -0.35 19.24 5.06
CA ARG A 32 -0.87 19.22 3.68
C ARG A 32 -2.26 18.62 3.64
N VAL A 33 -3.21 19.31 3.02
CA VAL A 33 -4.61 18.89 2.94
C VAL A 33 -5.05 18.76 1.49
N TYR A 34 -5.82 17.74 1.21
CA TYR A 34 -6.40 17.44 -0.09
C TYR A 34 -7.89 17.13 0.08
N LEU A 35 -8.74 17.71 -0.77
CA LEU A 35 -10.19 17.57 -0.73
C LEU A 35 -10.73 17.17 -2.09
N VAL A 36 -11.64 16.21 -2.09
CA VAL A 36 -12.55 15.92 -3.20
C VAL A 36 -13.98 16.02 -2.68
N GLU A 37 -14.69 17.05 -3.10
CA GLU A 37 -16.10 17.20 -2.78
C GLU A 37 -16.93 16.17 -3.55
N ASN A 38 -17.77 15.41 -2.84
CA ASN A 38 -18.69 14.46 -3.43
C ASN A 38 -19.99 14.38 -2.60
N HIS A 39 -21.02 15.04 -3.09
CA HIS A 39 -22.31 15.18 -2.41
C HIS A 39 -23.32 14.07 -2.78
N ALA A 40 -22.86 12.98 -3.40
CA ALA A 40 -23.76 11.89 -3.80
C ALA A 40 -24.33 11.09 -2.61
N LEU A 41 -23.58 11.03 -1.52
CA LEU A 41 -23.98 10.38 -0.26
C LEU A 41 -23.64 11.28 0.93
N PRO A 42 -24.47 11.32 1.99
CA PRO A 42 -24.20 12.13 3.19
C PRO A 42 -23.11 11.51 4.06
N MET A 43 -21.94 11.32 3.52
CA MET A 43 -20.79 10.65 4.16
C MET A 43 -19.51 11.43 3.90
N LEU A 44 -18.61 11.37 4.87
CA LEU A 44 -17.26 11.91 4.79
C LEU A 44 -16.24 10.84 5.15
N ASP A 45 -15.31 10.61 4.25
CA ASP A 45 -14.12 9.78 4.45
C ASP A 45 -12.89 10.68 4.64
N ILE A 46 -12.11 10.43 5.68
CA ILE A 46 -10.90 11.17 6.02
C ILE A 46 -9.73 10.18 6.17
N SER A 47 -8.59 10.52 5.60
CA SER A 47 -7.31 9.85 5.86
C SER A 47 -6.32 10.85 6.45
N VAL A 48 -5.66 10.46 7.53
CA VAL A 48 -4.55 11.21 8.13
C VAL A 48 -3.32 10.31 8.12
N GLN A 49 -2.26 10.71 7.43
CA GLN A 49 -1.07 9.90 7.20
C GLN A 49 0.21 10.61 7.63
N PHE A 50 1.17 9.83 8.11
CA PHE A 50 2.49 10.28 8.55
C PHE A 50 3.57 9.33 8.02
N ARG A 51 4.80 9.83 7.87
CA ARG A 51 5.98 8.97 7.64
C ARG A 51 6.36 8.27 8.95
N ALA A 52 5.56 7.28 9.32
CA ALA A 52 5.61 6.57 10.59
C ALA A 52 5.34 5.06 10.42
N GLY A 53 5.71 4.48 9.27
CA GLY A 53 5.65 3.05 9.02
C GLY A 53 6.82 2.29 9.64
N HIS A 54 6.89 0.99 9.39
CA HIS A 54 7.92 0.10 9.96
C HIS A 54 9.34 0.53 9.63
N ALA A 55 9.57 1.07 8.42
CA ALA A 55 10.89 1.51 8.00
C ALA A 55 11.45 2.70 8.81
N TRP A 56 10.60 3.39 9.58
CA TRP A 56 10.97 4.57 10.35
C TRP A 56 11.19 4.29 11.84
N GLU A 57 11.17 3.04 12.27
CA GLU A 57 11.39 2.68 13.68
C GLU A 57 12.79 3.03 14.19
N GLY A 58 13.76 3.17 13.28
CA GLY A 58 15.13 3.49 13.63
C GLY A 58 15.79 2.41 14.49
N GLY A 59 16.43 2.80 15.59
CA GLY A 59 17.04 1.88 16.55
C GLY A 59 16.07 1.25 17.56
N ARG A 60 14.76 1.55 17.51
CA ARG A 60 13.74 1.00 18.42
C ARG A 60 13.45 -0.46 18.08
N PRO A 61 12.86 -1.23 19.01
CA PRO A 61 12.40 -2.58 18.73
C PRO A 61 11.42 -2.65 17.57
N ALA A 62 11.56 -3.65 16.68
CA ALA A 62 10.61 -3.87 15.59
C ALA A 62 9.22 -4.18 16.16
N GLY A 63 8.19 -3.54 15.57
CA GLY A 63 6.82 -3.56 16.07
C GLY A 63 6.40 -2.28 16.80
N THR A 64 7.33 -1.35 17.08
CA THR A 64 7.04 -0.05 17.70
C THR A 64 6.02 0.75 16.88
N ALA A 65 6.20 0.85 15.55
CA ALA A 65 5.28 1.56 14.66
C ALA A 65 3.86 1.00 14.72
N ARG A 66 3.75 -0.32 14.65
CA ARG A 66 2.46 -1.02 14.72
C ARG A 66 1.77 -0.83 16.07
N LEU A 67 2.49 -1.05 17.17
CA LEU A 67 1.92 -0.88 18.52
C LEU A 67 1.53 0.59 18.75
N THR A 68 2.34 1.56 18.32
CA THR A 68 1.97 2.98 18.40
C THR A 68 0.67 3.25 17.66
N SER A 69 0.57 2.82 16.39
CA SER A 69 -0.63 3.04 15.55
C SER A 69 -1.89 2.42 16.17
N HIS A 70 -1.80 1.18 16.69
CA HIS A 70 -2.94 0.48 17.28
C HIS A 70 -3.36 1.04 18.64
N LEU A 71 -2.44 1.59 19.42
CA LEU A 71 -2.70 2.05 20.78
C LEU A 71 -3.16 3.51 20.89
N PHE A 72 -3.33 4.23 19.78
CA PHE A 72 -3.95 5.57 19.85
C PHE A 72 -5.36 5.54 20.44
N SER A 73 -6.14 4.50 20.16
CA SER A 73 -7.48 4.32 20.72
C SER A 73 -7.50 3.65 22.09
N ALA A 74 -6.35 3.37 22.68
CA ALA A 74 -6.24 2.73 24.00
C ALA A 74 -6.59 3.66 25.17
N GLY A 75 -6.55 4.98 24.95
CA GLY A 75 -6.93 6.01 25.91
C GLY A 75 -6.28 7.36 25.64
N THR A 76 -6.92 8.40 26.16
CA THR A 76 -6.40 9.77 26.21
C THR A 76 -6.36 10.23 27.67
N ALA A 77 -5.94 11.48 27.93
CA ALA A 77 -5.99 12.05 29.29
C ALA A 77 -7.38 11.95 29.93
N ASP A 78 -8.44 12.11 29.11
CA ASP A 78 -9.82 12.26 29.59
C ASP A 78 -10.73 11.09 29.22
N LEU A 79 -10.30 10.17 28.35
CA LEU A 79 -11.12 9.08 27.82
C LEU A 79 -10.44 7.73 27.97
N SER A 80 -11.16 6.76 28.52
CA SER A 80 -10.78 5.36 28.49
C SER A 80 -11.03 4.72 27.11
N GLU A 81 -10.41 3.57 26.86
CA GLU A 81 -10.64 2.74 25.66
C GLU A 81 -12.14 2.47 25.42
N GLN A 82 -12.88 2.12 26.48
CA GLN A 82 -14.32 1.87 26.38
C GLN A 82 -15.11 3.12 25.99
N GLN A 83 -14.82 4.28 26.57
CA GLN A 83 -15.48 5.54 26.24
C GLN A 83 -15.19 5.99 24.80
N ILE A 84 -13.99 5.70 24.28
CA ILE A 84 -13.63 5.94 22.88
C ILE A 84 -14.47 5.04 21.97
N SER A 85 -14.56 3.75 22.30
CA SER A 85 -15.37 2.77 21.54
C SER A 85 -16.85 3.15 21.53
N ASP A 86 -17.40 3.52 22.69
CA ASP A 86 -18.80 3.92 22.83
C ASP A 86 -19.12 5.16 21.96
N ARG A 87 -18.25 6.20 21.98
CA ARG A 87 -18.43 7.41 21.17
C ARG A 87 -18.39 7.13 19.67
N LEU A 88 -17.51 6.21 19.22
CA LEU A 88 -17.49 5.79 17.82
C LEU A 88 -18.79 5.06 17.44
N ALA A 89 -19.25 4.17 18.31
CA ALA A 89 -20.51 3.43 18.10
C ALA A 89 -21.73 4.35 18.07
N ASP A 90 -21.84 5.31 18.99
CA ASP A 90 -22.94 6.26 19.06
C ASP A 90 -23.07 7.14 17.81
N THR A 91 -21.96 7.44 17.14
CA THR A 91 -21.93 8.22 15.89
C THR A 91 -22.00 7.37 14.63
N GLY A 92 -21.93 6.03 14.76
CA GLY A 92 -21.77 5.12 13.61
C GLY A 92 -20.44 5.32 12.85
N ALA A 93 -19.49 6.04 13.45
CA ALA A 93 -18.21 6.31 12.84
C ALA A 93 -17.30 5.07 12.85
N GLN A 94 -16.54 4.91 11.78
CA GLN A 94 -15.55 3.84 11.64
C GLN A 94 -14.15 4.46 11.63
N LEU A 95 -13.39 4.18 12.68
CA LEU A 95 -11.98 4.59 12.79
C LEU A 95 -11.09 3.36 12.67
N THR A 96 -10.19 3.37 11.69
CA THR A 96 -9.27 2.27 11.41
C THR A 96 -7.84 2.79 11.39
N PRO A 97 -6.93 2.26 12.24
CA PRO A 97 -5.51 2.54 12.12
C PRO A 97 -4.94 1.89 10.86
N THR A 98 -4.00 2.56 10.22
CA THR A 98 -3.26 2.05 9.06
C THR A 98 -1.77 2.10 9.36
N VAL A 99 -1.04 1.05 8.98
CA VAL A 99 0.41 1.00 9.08
C VAL A 99 0.96 0.05 8.03
N ASP A 100 1.98 0.51 7.29
CA ASP A 100 2.77 -0.29 6.37
C ASP A 100 4.26 0.05 6.55
N ASP A 101 5.09 -0.24 5.56
CA ASP A 101 6.53 0.06 5.67
C ASP A 101 6.81 1.57 5.64
N ASP A 102 6.07 2.34 4.84
CA ASP A 102 6.34 3.76 4.59
C ASP A 102 5.55 4.68 5.52
N LEU A 103 4.30 4.31 5.82
CA LEU A 103 3.37 5.19 6.51
C LEU A 103 2.66 4.53 7.69
N ALA A 104 2.23 5.36 8.62
CA ALA A 104 1.18 5.05 9.58
C ALA A 104 0.19 6.20 9.67
N GLY A 105 -1.05 5.90 10.08
CA GLY A 105 -2.09 6.90 10.18
C GLY A 105 -3.46 6.31 10.48
N PHE A 106 -4.50 7.02 10.07
CA PHE A 106 -5.89 6.66 10.37
C PHE A 106 -6.78 6.91 9.17
N SER A 107 -7.75 6.04 8.99
CA SER A 107 -8.91 6.24 8.13
C SER A 107 -10.15 6.39 9.02
N LEU A 108 -10.88 7.48 8.85
CA LEU A 108 -12.14 7.75 9.53
C LEU A 108 -13.25 7.87 8.49
N ARG A 109 -14.32 7.11 8.67
CA ARG A 109 -15.59 7.28 7.93
C ARG A 109 -16.66 7.72 8.89
N THR A 110 -17.42 8.75 8.54
CA THR A 110 -18.53 9.28 9.34
C THR A 110 -19.65 9.82 8.44
N LEU A 111 -20.81 10.07 9.02
CA LEU A 111 -21.86 10.84 8.34
C LEU A 111 -21.41 12.30 8.19
N SER A 112 -21.91 13.00 7.17
CA SER A 112 -21.60 14.41 6.92
C SER A 112 -22.41 15.39 7.78
N SER A 113 -23.47 14.94 8.45
CA SER A 113 -24.26 15.73 9.38
C SER A 113 -23.37 16.29 10.51
N SER A 114 -23.57 17.53 10.90
CA SER A 114 -22.66 18.25 11.79
C SER A 114 -22.48 17.57 13.15
N ALA A 115 -23.53 16.97 13.71
CA ALA A 115 -23.47 16.32 15.02
C ALA A 115 -22.51 15.10 15.02
N GLU A 116 -22.69 14.17 14.10
CA GLU A 116 -21.90 12.95 13.98
C GLU A 116 -20.49 13.25 13.48
N ARG A 117 -20.37 14.08 12.43
CA ARG A 117 -19.10 14.52 11.86
C ARG A 117 -18.21 15.19 12.90
N ASP A 118 -18.75 16.21 13.58
CA ASP A 118 -17.95 17.03 14.50
C ASP A 118 -17.59 16.25 15.77
N THR A 119 -18.42 15.28 16.19
CA THR A 119 -18.11 14.34 17.27
C THR A 119 -17.00 13.38 16.86
N ALA A 120 -17.12 12.72 15.70
CA ALA A 120 -16.14 11.76 15.21
C ALA A 120 -14.77 12.40 14.91
N VAL A 121 -14.76 13.56 14.23
CA VAL A 121 -13.54 14.32 13.94
C VAL A 121 -12.92 14.86 15.23
N GLY A 122 -13.73 15.34 16.18
CA GLY A 122 -13.25 15.78 17.49
C GLY A 122 -12.60 14.67 18.29
N LEU A 123 -13.17 13.47 18.23
CA LEU A 123 -12.57 12.30 18.86
C LEU A 123 -11.21 11.97 18.23
N LEU A 124 -11.14 11.87 16.88
CA LEU A 124 -9.87 11.62 16.19
C LEU A 124 -8.83 12.69 16.51
N ALA A 125 -9.21 13.97 16.55
CA ALA A 125 -8.32 15.08 16.93
C ALA A 125 -7.76 14.88 18.36
N THR A 126 -8.58 14.46 19.30
CA THR A 126 -8.16 14.17 20.69
C THR A 126 -7.19 13.00 20.73
N LEU A 127 -7.49 11.91 20.01
CA LEU A 127 -6.60 10.74 19.92
C LEU A 127 -5.24 11.10 19.32
N LEU A 128 -5.22 11.92 18.28
CA LEU A 128 -3.99 12.39 17.65
C LEU A 128 -3.18 13.33 18.56
N ALA A 129 -3.84 14.16 19.36
CA ALA A 129 -3.19 15.17 20.19
C ALA A 129 -2.56 14.61 21.48
N THR A 130 -3.24 13.70 22.15
CA THR A 130 -2.91 13.31 23.54
C THR A 130 -2.99 11.79 23.80
N PRO A 131 -2.40 10.94 22.95
CA PRO A 131 -2.42 9.50 23.18
C PRO A 131 -1.64 9.17 24.47
N GLN A 132 -2.18 8.30 25.32
CA GLN A 132 -1.57 7.97 26.63
C GLN A 132 -0.75 6.69 26.65
N PHE A 133 -1.05 5.75 25.75
CA PHE A 133 -0.40 4.42 25.70
C PHE A 133 -0.34 3.74 27.09
N PRO A 134 -1.49 3.43 27.72
CA PRO A 134 -1.51 2.88 29.10
C PRO A 134 -0.78 1.54 29.17
N ASP A 135 0.08 1.35 30.17
CA ASP A 135 0.94 0.16 30.31
C ASP A 135 0.14 -1.15 30.30
N ALA A 136 -0.99 -1.20 31.00
CA ALA A 136 -1.83 -2.39 31.05
C ALA A 136 -2.39 -2.79 29.68
N ILE A 137 -2.74 -1.81 28.85
CA ILE A 137 -3.24 -2.05 27.48
C ILE A 137 -2.07 -2.40 26.58
N LEU A 138 -0.92 -1.74 26.73
CA LEU A 138 0.30 -2.08 25.97
C LEU A 138 0.69 -3.55 26.21
N GLU A 139 0.73 -4.00 27.46
CA GLU A 139 1.09 -5.39 27.77
C GLU A 139 0.05 -6.39 27.21
N ARG A 140 -1.23 -6.07 27.25
CA ARG A 140 -2.28 -6.86 26.59
C ARG A 140 -2.07 -6.97 25.08
N GLU A 141 -1.81 -5.85 24.39
CA GLU A 141 -1.62 -5.83 22.94
C GLU A 141 -0.28 -6.47 22.51
N LYS A 142 0.77 -6.37 23.34
CA LYS A 142 2.01 -7.13 23.16
C LYS A 142 1.73 -8.62 23.23
N ALA A 143 1.05 -9.09 24.27
CA ALA A 143 0.70 -10.51 24.40
C ALA A 143 -0.11 -11.03 23.22
N ARG A 144 -1.11 -10.25 22.76
CA ARG A 144 -1.92 -10.57 21.58
C ARG A 144 -1.07 -10.63 20.30
N THR A 145 -0.21 -9.63 20.10
CA THR A 145 0.69 -9.56 18.93
C THR A 145 1.66 -10.74 18.93
N ILE A 146 2.29 -11.06 20.05
CA ILE A 146 3.22 -12.19 20.19
C ILE A 146 2.51 -13.51 19.88
N SER A 147 1.28 -13.70 20.40
CA SER A 147 0.50 -14.90 20.09
C SER A 147 0.20 -15.01 18.58
N GLY A 148 -0.20 -13.91 17.95
CA GLY A 148 -0.43 -13.87 16.49
C GLY A 148 0.85 -14.14 15.67
N LEU A 149 1.99 -13.60 16.10
CA LEU A 149 3.29 -13.86 15.44
C LEU A 149 3.69 -15.32 15.54
N LYS A 150 3.55 -15.95 16.72
CA LYS A 150 3.83 -17.39 16.92
C LYS A 150 2.91 -18.27 16.07
N GLU A 151 1.64 -17.92 15.95
CA GLU A 151 0.72 -18.62 15.05
C GLU A 151 1.13 -18.43 13.57
N ALA A 152 1.47 -17.19 13.18
CA ALA A 152 1.89 -16.89 11.81
C ALA A 152 3.18 -17.65 11.40
N GLU A 153 4.11 -17.88 12.34
CA GLU A 153 5.33 -18.67 12.11
C GLU A 153 5.07 -20.15 11.82
N THR A 154 3.86 -20.65 12.08
CA THR A 154 3.47 -22.02 11.66
C THR A 154 2.95 -22.09 10.22
N LYS A 155 2.82 -20.94 9.53
CA LYS A 155 2.26 -20.86 8.18
C LYS A 155 3.38 -20.77 7.14
N PRO A 156 3.42 -21.65 6.15
CA PRO A 156 4.50 -21.67 5.16
C PRO A 156 4.57 -20.40 4.32
N GLU A 157 3.43 -19.76 4.04
CA GLU A 157 3.39 -18.46 3.37
C GLU A 157 4.11 -17.36 4.15
N THR A 158 3.91 -17.29 5.47
CA THR A 158 4.57 -16.28 6.34
C THR A 158 6.08 -16.52 6.39
N LEU A 159 6.50 -17.79 6.49
CA LEU A 159 7.93 -18.12 6.45
C LEU A 159 8.55 -17.73 5.11
N ALA A 160 7.84 -17.98 4.00
CA ALA A 160 8.30 -17.59 2.67
C ALA A 160 8.41 -16.07 2.53
N GLU A 161 7.42 -15.30 2.99
CA GLU A 161 7.40 -13.83 2.93
C GLU A 161 8.54 -13.20 3.73
N ARG A 162 8.76 -13.65 4.96
CA ARG A 162 9.85 -13.14 5.82
C ARG A 162 11.23 -13.45 5.25
N ALA A 163 11.44 -14.69 4.84
CA ALA A 163 12.71 -15.09 4.23
C ALA A 163 12.97 -14.34 2.92
N PHE A 164 11.92 -14.11 2.12
CA PHE A 164 12.00 -13.34 0.90
C PHE A 164 12.33 -11.87 1.17
N SER A 165 11.63 -11.23 2.13
CA SER A 165 11.91 -9.85 2.53
C SER A 165 13.36 -9.69 2.97
N THR A 166 13.86 -10.58 3.82
CA THR A 166 15.26 -10.60 4.26
C THR A 166 16.24 -10.81 3.08
N ALA A 167 15.94 -11.72 2.17
CA ALA A 167 16.80 -12.00 1.01
C ALA A 167 16.86 -10.82 0.02
N VAL A 168 15.75 -10.10 -0.16
CA VAL A 168 15.66 -8.99 -1.11
C VAL A 168 16.21 -7.69 -0.53
N PHE A 169 15.95 -7.41 0.74
CA PHE A 169 16.26 -6.11 1.35
C PHE A 169 17.49 -6.12 2.27
N GLY A 170 17.95 -7.30 2.72
CA GLY A 170 19.16 -7.44 3.54
C GLY A 170 19.08 -6.63 4.84
N GLN A 171 19.93 -5.61 4.98
CA GLN A 171 19.97 -4.74 6.15
C GLN A 171 19.08 -3.48 6.01
N HIS A 172 18.42 -3.29 4.87
CA HIS A 172 17.53 -2.16 4.68
C HIS A 172 16.33 -2.26 5.63
N PRO A 173 15.79 -1.14 6.15
CA PRO A 173 14.62 -1.16 7.05
C PRO A 173 13.41 -1.94 6.56
N TYR A 174 13.23 -2.11 5.25
CA TYR A 174 12.16 -2.93 4.67
C TYR A 174 12.29 -4.43 4.94
N ALA A 175 13.45 -4.92 5.37
CA ALA A 175 13.64 -6.31 5.79
C ALA A 175 13.31 -6.54 7.26
N ARG A 176 13.01 -5.46 8.01
CA ARG A 176 12.93 -5.51 9.46
C ARG A 176 11.53 -5.88 9.94
N ASP A 177 11.27 -7.17 10.05
CA ASP A 177 10.02 -7.69 10.58
C ASP A 177 10.03 -7.76 12.11
N ALA A 178 8.86 -7.54 12.70
CA ALA A 178 8.67 -7.79 14.13
C ALA A 178 8.67 -9.30 14.43
N ASP A 179 9.32 -9.65 15.53
CA ASP A 179 9.32 -10.99 16.10
C ASP A 179 8.83 -10.98 17.58
N PRO A 180 8.55 -12.14 18.19
CA PRO A 180 8.09 -12.19 19.58
C PRO A 180 9.02 -11.51 20.58
N ALA A 181 10.35 -11.55 20.37
CA ALA A 181 11.33 -10.96 21.29
C ALA A 181 11.37 -9.42 21.13
N SER A 182 11.38 -8.92 19.87
CA SER A 182 11.34 -7.49 19.61
C SER A 182 10.05 -6.86 20.15
N VAL A 183 8.88 -7.47 19.91
CA VAL A 183 7.60 -6.97 20.44
C VAL A 183 7.58 -7.00 21.97
N ALA A 184 8.11 -8.05 22.61
CA ALA A 184 8.20 -8.14 24.07
C ALA A 184 9.06 -7.01 24.66
N SER A 185 10.09 -6.55 23.94
CA SER A 185 11.02 -5.50 24.40
C SER A 185 10.50 -4.07 24.22
N VAL A 186 9.41 -3.86 23.44
CA VAL A 186 8.83 -2.52 23.26
C VAL A 186 8.34 -1.97 24.60
N THR A 187 8.74 -0.75 24.92
CA THR A 187 8.32 -0.03 26.11
C THR A 187 7.34 1.10 25.79
N ARG A 188 6.63 1.59 26.79
CA ARG A 188 5.78 2.77 26.67
C ARG A 188 6.59 4.00 26.23
N ASP A 189 7.81 4.15 26.72
CA ASP A 189 8.69 5.26 26.36
C ASP A 189 9.09 5.22 24.89
N ASP A 190 9.27 4.03 24.30
CA ASP A 190 9.48 3.87 22.86
C ASP A 190 8.30 4.40 22.05
N LEU A 191 7.05 4.09 22.47
CA LEU A 191 5.84 4.57 21.81
C LEU A 191 5.71 6.10 21.91
N VAL A 192 5.92 6.66 23.09
CA VAL A 192 5.85 8.12 23.32
C VAL A 192 6.93 8.85 22.52
N ALA A 193 8.15 8.32 22.50
CA ALA A 193 9.25 8.92 21.73
C ALA A 193 8.97 8.83 20.23
N TYR A 194 8.48 7.66 19.74
CA TYR A 194 8.12 7.45 18.34
C TYR A 194 6.99 8.36 17.90
N TYR A 195 5.94 8.50 18.70
CA TYR A 195 4.85 9.43 18.45
C TYR A 195 5.37 10.87 18.30
N ARG A 196 6.14 11.37 19.26
CA ARG A 196 6.67 12.74 19.27
C ARG A 196 7.59 13.03 18.08
N GLU A 197 8.29 12.01 17.62
CA GLU A 197 9.23 12.14 16.51
C GLU A 197 8.54 12.07 15.15
N ARG A 198 7.60 11.15 14.97
CA ARG A 198 7.04 10.81 13.65
C ARG A 198 5.67 11.41 13.35
N TYR A 199 4.84 11.66 14.35
CA TYR A 199 3.49 12.20 14.15
C TYR A 199 3.46 13.73 14.22
N ARG A 200 4.39 14.39 13.53
CA ARG A 200 4.52 15.85 13.51
C ARG A 200 3.65 16.48 12.45
N VAL A 201 3.09 17.67 12.77
CA VAL A 201 2.14 18.36 11.94
C VAL A 201 2.68 18.71 10.54
N GLY A 202 3.94 19.14 10.40
CA GLY A 202 4.54 19.46 9.11
C GLY A 202 4.68 18.27 8.17
N GLY A 203 4.76 17.05 8.71
CA GLY A 203 4.76 15.80 7.95
C GLY A 203 3.39 15.22 7.66
N ALA A 204 2.32 15.76 8.27
CA ALA A 204 0.99 15.24 8.14
C ALA A 204 0.40 15.45 6.74
N VAL A 205 -0.27 14.41 6.24
CA VAL A 205 -1.05 14.43 5.00
C VAL A 205 -2.48 14.10 5.34
N LEU A 206 -3.39 15.03 5.12
CA LEU A 206 -4.82 14.87 5.31
C LEU A 206 -5.50 14.78 3.96
N VAL A 207 -6.36 13.79 3.80
CA VAL A 207 -7.22 13.67 2.61
C VAL A 207 -8.65 13.53 3.06
N MET A 208 -9.55 14.28 2.46
CA MET A 208 -10.99 14.27 2.71
C MET A 208 -11.73 14.02 1.40
N VAL A 209 -12.67 13.10 1.41
CA VAL A 209 -13.53 12.79 0.26
C VAL A 209 -14.96 12.63 0.75
N GLY A 210 -15.88 13.40 0.20
CA GLY A 210 -17.31 13.25 0.55
C GLY A 210 -18.07 14.55 0.61
N ASP A 211 -19.19 14.50 1.34
CA ASP A 211 -20.18 15.57 1.44
C ASP A 211 -19.73 16.62 2.45
N VAL A 212 -18.79 17.43 2.02
CA VAL A 212 -18.24 18.57 2.77
C VAL A 212 -17.74 19.61 1.78
N ASP A 213 -18.02 20.89 2.04
CA ASP A 213 -17.48 22.00 1.28
C ASP A 213 -16.07 22.39 1.75
N ARG A 214 -15.40 23.20 0.96
CA ARG A 214 -14.04 23.68 1.21
C ARG A 214 -13.90 24.37 2.58
N ALA A 215 -14.82 25.25 2.96
CA ALA A 215 -14.74 26.03 4.20
C ALA A 215 -14.84 25.10 5.43
N THR A 216 -15.76 24.15 5.39
CA THR A 216 -15.91 23.13 6.43
C THR A 216 -14.67 22.23 6.50
N ALA A 217 -14.14 21.79 5.35
CA ALA A 217 -12.94 20.96 5.30
C ALA A 217 -11.70 21.68 5.87
N GLU A 218 -11.57 23.00 5.65
CA GLU A 218 -10.51 23.81 6.27
C GLU A 218 -10.63 23.80 7.80
N ALA A 219 -11.82 24.04 8.35
CA ALA A 219 -12.05 24.02 9.79
C ALA A 219 -11.77 22.65 10.41
N LEU A 220 -12.17 21.56 9.75
CA LEU A 220 -11.90 20.20 10.18
C LEU A 220 -10.39 19.87 10.15
N ALA A 221 -9.68 20.30 9.10
CA ALA A 221 -8.23 20.12 8.99
C ALA A 221 -7.45 20.85 10.09
N GLU A 222 -7.79 22.12 10.36
CA GLU A 222 -7.20 22.87 11.47
C GLU A 222 -7.43 22.15 12.81
N ARG A 223 -8.66 21.67 13.05
CA ARG A 223 -9.01 20.93 14.28
C ARG A 223 -8.23 19.63 14.43
N LEU A 224 -8.09 18.85 13.37
CA LEU A 224 -7.36 17.58 13.37
C LEU A 224 -5.87 17.76 13.65
N THR A 225 -5.30 18.90 13.28
CA THR A 225 -3.86 19.15 13.36
C THR A 225 -3.42 20.03 14.52
N ALA A 226 -4.37 20.69 15.19
CA ALA A 226 -4.09 21.67 16.26
C ALA A 226 -3.25 21.10 17.41
N GLY A 227 -3.51 19.85 17.80
CA GLY A 227 -2.85 19.19 18.94
C GLY A 227 -1.63 18.33 18.57
N LEU A 228 -1.30 18.20 17.30
CA LEU A 228 -0.14 17.40 16.88
C LEU A 228 1.19 18.03 17.33
N PRO A 229 2.23 17.23 17.59
CA PRO A 229 3.57 17.73 17.82
C PRO A 229 4.02 18.67 16.70
N ARG A 230 4.54 19.85 17.07
CA ARG A 230 4.92 20.89 16.11
C ARG A 230 6.22 20.58 15.38
N GLY A 231 6.39 21.16 14.20
CA GLY A 231 7.58 21.09 13.37
C GLY A 231 7.49 20.03 12.27
N GLU A 232 8.54 19.98 11.45
CA GLU A 232 8.73 18.95 10.45
C GLU A 232 9.20 17.66 11.10
N PRO A 233 8.85 16.48 10.57
CA PRO A 233 9.50 15.24 10.95
C PRO A 233 11.00 15.30 10.59
N ASP A 234 11.79 14.44 11.20
CA ASP A 234 13.19 14.29 10.81
C ASP A 234 13.28 14.12 9.28
N PRO A 235 14.10 14.95 8.60
CA PRO A 235 14.25 14.89 7.14
C PRO A 235 14.99 13.64 6.66
N ALA A 236 15.37 12.72 7.56
CA ALA A 236 16.02 11.47 7.18
C ALA A 236 15.28 10.79 6.02
N GLU A 237 15.98 10.55 4.94
CA GLU A 237 15.52 9.73 3.82
C GLU A 237 15.89 8.27 4.10
N LEU A 238 15.05 7.36 3.58
CA LEU A 238 15.42 5.95 3.60
C LEU A 238 16.63 5.74 2.67
N GLU A 239 17.59 4.96 3.14
CA GLU A 239 18.72 4.57 2.30
C GLU A 239 18.21 3.88 1.02
N PRO A 240 18.91 4.05 -0.11
CA PRO A 240 18.55 3.35 -1.33
C PRO A 240 18.66 1.83 -1.16
N VAL A 241 17.67 1.08 -1.63
CA VAL A 241 17.76 -0.38 -1.69
C VAL A 241 18.74 -0.78 -2.79
N ALA A 242 19.79 -1.50 -2.44
CA ALA A 242 20.79 -1.97 -3.40
C ALA A 242 20.24 -3.11 -4.26
N PRO A 243 20.62 -3.19 -5.55
CA PRO A 243 20.35 -4.37 -6.38
C PRO A 243 21.01 -5.62 -5.79
N LEU A 244 20.40 -6.79 -6.00
CA LEU A 244 21.03 -8.06 -5.59
C LEU A 244 22.33 -8.28 -6.39
N ALA A 245 23.41 -8.65 -5.68
CA ALA A 245 24.71 -8.92 -6.30
C ALA A 245 24.73 -10.21 -7.10
N ALA A 246 23.99 -11.24 -6.64
CA ALA A 246 23.88 -12.57 -7.25
C ALA A 246 22.51 -13.18 -6.94
N ALA A 247 22.18 -14.26 -7.65
CA ALA A 247 21.04 -15.09 -7.30
C ALA A 247 21.28 -15.78 -5.95
N SER A 248 20.20 -15.96 -5.19
CA SER A 248 20.19 -16.75 -3.96
C SER A 248 19.01 -17.70 -3.93
N GLU A 249 19.18 -18.85 -3.28
CA GLU A 249 18.08 -19.79 -3.05
C GLU A 249 18.07 -20.20 -1.58
N ILE A 250 16.93 -20.02 -0.93
CA ILE A 250 16.70 -20.38 0.47
C ILE A 250 15.60 -21.45 0.48
N ARG A 251 15.89 -22.59 1.12
CA ARG A 251 14.92 -23.66 1.34
C ARG A 251 14.62 -23.78 2.81
N ILE A 252 13.33 -23.79 3.15
CA ILE A 252 12.84 -23.95 4.52
C ILE A 252 11.98 -25.19 4.58
N ALA A 253 12.40 -26.16 5.40
CA ALA A 253 11.64 -27.37 5.65
C ALA A 253 10.35 -27.07 6.40
N HIS A 254 9.21 -27.54 5.88
CA HIS A 254 7.90 -27.34 6.51
C HIS A 254 6.96 -28.50 6.15
N PRO A 255 6.18 -29.04 7.11
CA PRO A 255 5.33 -30.22 6.90
C PRO A 255 4.11 -29.99 5.99
N ALA A 256 3.94 -28.81 5.41
CA ALA A 256 2.84 -28.51 4.49
C ALA A 256 2.86 -29.44 3.26
N THR A 257 1.68 -29.80 2.77
CA THR A 257 1.50 -30.60 1.56
C THR A 257 1.78 -29.83 0.27
N GLN A 258 1.82 -28.53 0.34
CA GLN A 258 2.13 -27.62 -0.77
C GLN A 258 3.46 -26.92 -0.54
N ALA A 259 4.18 -26.67 -1.62
CA ALA A 259 5.33 -25.80 -1.65
C ALA A 259 4.89 -24.36 -1.90
N HIS A 260 5.37 -23.43 -1.07
CA HIS A 260 5.23 -21.99 -1.24
C HIS A 260 6.53 -21.44 -1.79
N ILE A 261 6.47 -20.82 -2.95
CA ILE A 261 7.65 -20.34 -3.67
C ILE A 261 7.51 -18.84 -3.91
N GLN A 262 8.55 -18.10 -3.59
CA GLN A 262 8.68 -16.68 -3.93
C GLN A 262 9.99 -16.46 -4.68
N VAL A 263 9.92 -15.67 -5.77
CA VAL A 263 11.08 -15.31 -6.60
C VAL A 263 11.02 -13.82 -6.84
N GLY A 264 12.13 -13.10 -6.66
CA GLY A 264 12.12 -11.66 -6.94
C GLY A 264 13.39 -10.93 -6.56
N GLN A 265 13.30 -9.61 -6.64
CA GLN A 265 14.40 -8.67 -6.43
C GLN A 265 13.85 -7.29 -6.07
N PRO A 266 14.69 -6.30 -5.69
CA PRO A 266 14.25 -4.91 -5.64
C PRO A 266 13.69 -4.47 -7.00
N GLY A 267 12.51 -3.85 -7.00
CA GLY A 267 11.74 -3.53 -8.19
C GLY A 267 11.77 -2.04 -8.53
N MET A 268 10.79 -1.26 -8.02
CA MET A 268 10.68 0.16 -8.31
C MET A 268 10.15 0.97 -7.12
N ARG A 269 10.41 2.28 -7.14
CA ARG A 269 9.83 3.24 -6.19
C ARG A 269 8.56 3.89 -6.72
N ARG A 270 7.81 4.54 -5.86
CA ARG A 270 6.71 5.42 -6.28
C ARG A 270 7.24 6.60 -7.08
N GLY A 271 6.52 6.97 -8.14
CA GLY A 271 6.94 8.04 -9.05
C GLY A 271 8.09 7.65 -10.00
N ASP A 272 8.44 6.37 -10.08
CA ASP A 272 9.43 5.88 -11.04
C ASP A 272 8.95 6.17 -12.47
N PRO A 273 9.81 6.73 -13.36
CA PRO A 273 9.44 7.01 -14.75
C PRO A 273 9.07 5.74 -15.55
N ASP A 274 9.57 4.58 -15.14
CA ASP A 274 9.24 3.30 -15.77
C ASP A 274 7.94 2.68 -15.23
N TYR A 275 7.20 3.37 -14.34
CA TYR A 275 6.03 2.81 -13.67
C TYR A 275 5.01 2.24 -14.65
N PHE A 276 4.56 2.99 -15.64
CA PHE A 276 3.51 2.54 -16.55
C PHE A 276 3.95 1.40 -17.49
N PRO A 277 5.13 1.43 -18.11
CA PRO A 277 5.66 0.28 -18.84
C PRO A 277 5.79 -0.99 -17.99
N LEU A 278 6.29 -0.87 -16.75
CA LEU A 278 6.42 -2.00 -15.83
C LEU A 278 5.05 -2.49 -15.34
N PHE A 279 4.12 -1.59 -15.06
CA PHE A 279 2.76 -1.93 -14.61
C PHE A 279 1.97 -2.69 -15.68
N VAL A 280 1.95 -2.18 -16.91
CA VAL A 280 1.27 -2.84 -18.05
C VAL A 280 1.97 -4.15 -18.42
N GLY A 281 3.29 -4.16 -18.44
CA GLY A 281 4.08 -5.37 -18.70
C GLY A 281 3.85 -6.44 -17.64
N ASN A 282 3.81 -6.05 -16.37
CA ASN A 282 3.51 -6.98 -15.28
C ASN A 282 2.07 -7.52 -15.32
N TYR A 283 1.10 -6.69 -15.73
CA TYR A 283 -0.27 -7.17 -15.96
C TYR A 283 -0.29 -8.34 -16.95
N ILE A 284 0.47 -8.25 -18.03
CA ILE A 284 0.60 -9.31 -19.04
C ILE A 284 1.38 -10.51 -18.50
N LEU A 285 2.45 -10.28 -17.72
CA LEU A 285 3.33 -11.33 -17.20
C LEU A 285 2.63 -12.21 -16.15
N GLY A 286 2.09 -11.61 -15.08
CA GLY A 286 1.52 -12.37 -13.96
C GLY A 286 0.45 -11.61 -13.16
N GLY A 287 0.30 -10.28 -13.39
CA GLY A 287 -0.65 -9.45 -12.65
C GLY A 287 -2.09 -9.49 -13.15
N GLY A 288 -2.32 -9.94 -14.38
CA GLY A 288 -3.65 -9.97 -15.02
C GLY A 288 -4.50 -11.21 -14.68
N GLY A 289 -4.11 -11.98 -13.68
CA GLY A 289 -4.83 -13.20 -13.28
C GLY A 289 -4.91 -14.21 -14.43
N PHE A 290 -6.10 -14.67 -14.78
CA PHE A 290 -6.31 -15.74 -15.78
C PHE A 290 -5.82 -15.42 -17.19
N VAL A 291 -5.62 -14.16 -17.54
CA VAL A 291 -5.14 -13.74 -18.87
C VAL A 291 -3.62 -13.52 -18.90
N SER A 292 -2.92 -13.75 -17.79
CA SER A 292 -1.49 -13.57 -17.71
C SER A 292 -0.71 -14.77 -18.23
N ARG A 293 0.51 -14.53 -18.75
CA ARG A 293 1.41 -15.59 -19.24
C ARG A 293 1.76 -16.61 -18.18
N MET A 294 2.00 -16.18 -16.94
CA MET A 294 2.32 -17.12 -15.86
C MET A 294 1.17 -18.06 -15.56
N THR A 295 -0.06 -17.55 -15.50
CA THR A 295 -1.23 -18.41 -15.30
C THR A 295 -1.43 -19.36 -16.47
N ASP A 296 -1.26 -18.89 -17.71
CA ASP A 296 -1.36 -19.74 -18.91
C ASP A 296 -0.31 -20.86 -18.89
N GLU A 297 0.97 -20.53 -18.68
CA GLU A 297 2.08 -21.49 -18.77
C GLU A 297 2.12 -22.46 -17.58
N VAL A 298 1.92 -21.97 -16.36
CA VAL A 298 2.08 -22.80 -15.13
C VAL A 298 0.80 -23.53 -14.79
N ARG A 299 -0.36 -22.86 -14.89
CA ARG A 299 -1.64 -23.42 -14.48
C ARG A 299 -2.42 -24.05 -15.61
N GLN A 300 -2.72 -23.31 -16.70
CA GLN A 300 -3.65 -23.79 -17.73
C GLN A 300 -3.02 -24.91 -18.57
N LYS A 301 -1.79 -24.73 -19.04
CA LYS A 301 -1.11 -25.70 -19.91
C LYS A 301 -0.56 -26.92 -19.18
N ARG A 302 -0.11 -26.74 -17.92
CA ARG A 302 0.63 -27.79 -17.19
C ARG A 302 -0.03 -28.26 -15.90
N GLY A 303 -1.00 -27.51 -15.37
CA GLY A 303 -1.67 -27.88 -14.10
C GLY A 303 -0.75 -27.88 -12.88
N LEU A 304 0.40 -27.20 -12.94
CA LEU A 304 1.42 -27.25 -11.90
C LEU A 304 1.04 -26.41 -10.66
N ALA A 305 0.27 -25.33 -10.81
CA ALA A 305 -0.09 -24.48 -9.68
C ALA A 305 -1.57 -24.09 -9.73
N TYR A 306 -2.20 -23.94 -8.56
CA TYR A 306 -3.52 -23.37 -8.45
C TYR A 306 -3.48 -21.84 -8.62
N SER A 307 -2.46 -21.20 -8.05
CA SER A 307 -2.24 -19.75 -8.11
C SER A 307 -0.80 -19.45 -8.46
N VAL A 308 -0.60 -18.57 -9.41
CA VAL A 308 0.69 -17.97 -9.76
C VAL A 308 0.45 -16.52 -10.15
N TYR A 309 1.30 -15.63 -9.64
CA TYR A 309 1.12 -14.18 -9.83
C TYR A 309 2.48 -13.46 -9.81
N SER A 310 2.49 -12.23 -10.32
CA SER A 310 3.61 -11.31 -10.14
C SER A 310 3.14 -9.89 -9.90
N TYR A 311 3.90 -9.13 -9.10
CA TYR A 311 3.69 -7.68 -8.95
C TYR A 311 4.96 -6.92 -8.65
N PHE A 312 4.88 -5.63 -8.98
CA PHE A 312 5.72 -4.61 -8.38
C PHE A 312 4.95 -3.98 -7.23
N LEU A 313 5.59 -3.80 -6.09
CA LEU A 313 5.04 -3.11 -4.91
C LEU A 313 5.83 -1.82 -4.66
N PRO A 314 5.57 -0.73 -5.40
CA PRO A 314 6.35 0.50 -5.25
C PRO A 314 6.20 1.11 -3.85
N ARG A 315 7.33 1.55 -3.25
CA ARG A 315 7.43 2.20 -1.95
C ARG A 315 8.16 3.55 -2.07
N LEU A 316 8.49 4.21 -0.96
CA LEU A 316 9.33 5.42 -0.95
C LEU A 316 10.75 5.12 -1.47
N ALA A 317 11.38 4.07 -0.97
CA ALA A 317 12.55 3.46 -1.59
C ALA A 317 12.09 2.37 -2.59
N TYR A 318 13.02 1.58 -3.14
CA TYR A 318 12.63 0.52 -4.08
C TYR A 318 11.90 -0.59 -3.34
N GLY A 319 10.61 -0.73 -3.58
CA GLY A 319 9.86 -1.91 -3.17
C GLY A 319 10.16 -3.11 -4.08
N PRO A 320 9.66 -4.32 -3.77
CA PRO A 320 10.05 -5.52 -4.51
C PRO A 320 9.32 -5.66 -5.85
N PHE A 321 9.97 -6.31 -6.81
CA PHE A 321 9.33 -7.13 -7.82
C PHE A 321 9.30 -8.55 -7.32
N MET A 322 8.13 -9.18 -7.29
CA MET A 322 7.98 -10.54 -6.80
C MET A 322 7.05 -11.38 -7.68
N ILE A 323 7.36 -12.66 -7.73
CA ILE A 323 6.54 -13.73 -8.28
C ILE A 323 6.25 -14.69 -7.14
N GLY A 324 4.98 -15.01 -6.93
CA GLY A 324 4.56 -15.99 -5.93
C GLY A 324 3.76 -17.12 -6.57
N LEU A 325 3.96 -18.33 -6.09
CA LEU A 325 3.16 -19.48 -6.49
C LEU A 325 3.04 -20.53 -5.39
N GLN A 326 1.95 -21.28 -5.43
CA GLN A 326 1.71 -22.46 -4.61
C GLN A 326 1.51 -23.68 -5.50
N THR A 327 2.25 -24.74 -5.22
CA THR A 327 2.24 -25.96 -6.02
C THR A 327 2.36 -27.20 -5.12
N LYS A 328 2.12 -28.39 -5.67
CA LYS A 328 2.43 -29.63 -4.96
C LYS A 328 3.94 -29.74 -4.74
N ARG A 329 4.37 -30.36 -3.65
CA ARG A 329 5.80 -30.56 -3.34
C ARG A 329 6.57 -31.18 -4.51
N GLU A 330 6.02 -32.24 -5.08
CA GLU A 330 6.62 -33.01 -6.18
C GLU A 330 6.81 -32.18 -7.45
N SER A 331 5.96 -31.17 -7.63
CA SER A 331 5.97 -30.29 -8.81
C SER A 331 6.77 -29.01 -8.60
N ALA A 332 7.33 -28.75 -7.41
CA ALA A 332 7.97 -27.48 -7.06
C ALA A 332 9.13 -27.12 -8.01
N GLY A 333 10.00 -28.09 -8.32
CA GLY A 333 11.13 -27.86 -9.23
C GLY A 333 10.68 -27.56 -10.66
N GLU A 334 9.71 -28.30 -11.19
CA GLU A 334 9.17 -28.08 -12.53
C GLU A 334 8.43 -26.73 -12.61
N ALA A 335 7.57 -26.42 -11.63
CA ALA A 335 6.86 -25.17 -11.60
C ALA A 335 7.80 -23.94 -11.54
N LEU A 336 8.85 -24.02 -10.73
CA LEU A 336 9.87 -22.98 -10.65
C LEU A 336 10.65 -22.83 -11.97
N ALA A 337 11.00 -23.92 -12.63
CA ALA A 337 11.67 -23.89 -13.93
C ALA A 337 10.80 -23.21 -14.99
N VAL A 338 9.48 -23.51 -15.04
CA VAL A 338 8.52 -22.89 -15.96
C VAL A 338 8.38 -21.39 -15.66
N VAL A 339 8.32 -20.99 -14.38
CA VAL A 339 8.27 -19.57 -13.98
C VAL A 339 9.52 -18.84 -14.44
N ARG A 340 10.71 -19.36 -14.17
CA ARG A 340 12.00 -18.77 -14.59
C ARG A 340 12.13 -18.63 -16.10
N ASP A 341 11.73 -19.65 -16.86
CA ASP A 341 11.71 -19.62 -18.32
C ASP A 341 10.72 -18.59 -18.84
N THR A 342 9.49 -18.55 -18.31
CA THR A 342 8.46 -17.58 -18.72
C THR A 342 8.93 -16.14 -18.45
N LEU A 343 9.53 -15.88 -17.29
CA LEU A 343 10.09 -14.57 -16.95
C LEU A 343 11.23 -14.20 -17.93
N SER A 344 12.19 -15.10 -18.14
CA SER A 344 13.35 -14.86 -19.00
C SER A 344 12.92 -14.55 -20.45
N ARG A 345 11.96 -15.30 -20.99
CA ARG A 345 11.39 -15.05 -22.31
C ARG A 345 10.66 -13.72 -22.38
N PHE A 346 9.95 -13.33 -21.30
CA PHE A 346 9.27 -12.05 -21.25
C PHE A 346 10.25 -10.87 -21.22
N VAL A 347 11.29 -10.93 -20.39
CA VAL A 347 12.35 -9.91 -20.33
C VAL A 347 13.08 -9.78 -21.67
N ALA A 348 13.38 -10.90 -22.33
CA ALA A 348 14.07 -10.91 -23.62
C ALA A 348 13.21 -10.38 -24.79
N GLY A 349 11.96 -10.83 -24.88
CA GLY A 349 11.09 -10.59 -26.04
C GLY A 349 10.03 -9.49 -25.87
N GLY A 350 9.61 -9.25 -24.61
CA GLY A 350 8.45 -8.41 -24.32
C GLY A 350 7.11 -9.08 -24.66
N PRO A 351 6.00 -8.32 -24.62
CA PRO A 351 4.68 -8.79 -25.00
C PRO A 351 4.45 -8.81 -26.51
N THR A 352 3.45 -9.55 -26.95
CA THR A 352 2.90 -9.45 -28.30
C THR A 352 1.94 -8.25 -28.42
N SER A 353 1.66 -7.83 -29.68
CA SER A 353 0.68 -6.75 -29.93
C SER A 353 -0.72 -7.11 -29.44
N ALA A 354 -1.12 -8.38 -29.54
CA ALA A 354 -2.41 -8.86 -29.05
C ALA A 354 -2.52 -8.78 -27.51
N GLU A 355 -1.47 -9.21 -26.78
CA GLU A 355 -1.43 -9.11 -25.33
C GLU A 355 -1.45 -7.66 -24.86
N LEU A 356 -0.67 -6.78 -25.48
CA LEU A 356 -0.66 -5.37 -25.14
C LEU A 356 -2.02 -4.71 -25.36
N LYS A 357 -2.68 -5.00 -26.50
CA LYS A 357 -4.02 -4.48 -26.78
C LYS A 357 -5.04 -4.95 -25.74
N ALA A 358 -5.04 -6.24 -25.42
CA ALA A 358 -5.95 -6.80 -24.42
C ALA A 358 -5.69 -6.23 -23.02
N ALA A 359 -4.42 -6.08 -22.61
CA ALA A 359 -4.05 -5.50 -21.33
C ALA A 359 -4.48 -4.05 -21.19
N LYS A 360 -4.25 -3.21 -22.23
CA LYS A 360 -4.71 -1.83 -22.26
C LYS A 360 -6.23 -1.73 -22.11
N SER A 361 -6.99 -2.47 -22.93
CA SER A 361 -8.45 -2.49 -22.84
C SER A 361 -8.92 -2.83 -21.42
N ASN A 362 -8.44 -3.92 -20.82
CA ASN A 362 -8.82 -4.31 -19.46
C ASN A 362 -8.47 -3.26 -18.39
N LEU A 363 -7.29 -2.67 -18.48
CA LEU A 363 -6.82 -1.68 -17.50
C LEU A 363 -7.55 -0.35 -17.63
N ILE A 364 -7.85 0.10 -18.85
CA ILE A 364 -8.56 1.35 -19.13
C ILE A 364 -10.04 1.19 -18.84
N ASP A 365 -10.69 0.14 -19.38
CA ASP A 365 -12.13 -0.10 -19.21
C ASP A 365 -12.48 -0.43 -17.75
N GLY A 366 -11.55 -1.05 -17.00
CA GLY A 366 -11.69 -1.34 -15.57
C GLY A 366 -11.35 -0.16 -14.65
N PHE A 367 -10.80 0.94 -15.16
CA PHE A 367 -10.36 2.06 -14.31
C PHE A 367 -11.50 2.73 -13.54
N PRO A 368 -12.70 2.97 -14.10
CA PRO A 368 -13.80 3.55 -13.34
C PRO A 368 -14.15 2.78 -12.06
N LEU A 369 -13.99 1.47 -12.05
CA LEU A 369 -14.22 0.64 -10.85
C LEU A 369 -13.19 0.89 -9.73
N ARG A 370 -12.08 1.54 -10.04
CA ARG A 370 -11.03 1.92 -9.06
C ARG A 370 -11.32 3.21 -8.33
N VAL A 371 -12.26 4.01 -8.83
CA VAL A 371 -12.67 5.31 -8.27
C VAL A 371 -14.19 5.41 -8.12
N GLU A 372 -14.89 4.30 -7.97
CA GLU A 372 -16.36 4.24 -8.00
C GLU A 372 -17.04 4.73 -6.72
N ASN A 373 -16.30 4.86 -5.61
CA ASN A 373 -16.84 5.31 -4.33
C ASN A 373 -15.82 6.13 -3.53
N ASN A 374 -16.30 6.84 -2.49
CA ASN A 374 -15.47 7.73 -1.69
C ASN A 374 -14.22 7.04 -1.13
N LYS A 375 -14.35 5.81 -0.62
CA LYS A 375 -13.21 5.07 -0.05
C LYS A 375 -12.11 4.81 -1.08
N LYS A 376 -12.48 4.38 -2.28
CA LYS A 376 -11.52 4.15 -3.38
C LYS A 376 -10.89 5.45 -3.86
N ILE A 377 -11.68 6.52 -3.97
CA ILE A 377 -11.14 7.85 -4.29
C ILE A 377 -10.17 8.29 -3.20
N LEU A 378 -10.55 8.15 -1.91
CA LEU A 378 -9.70 8.48 -0.77
C LEU A 378 -8.35 7.77 -0.85
N ASP A 379 -8.34 6.46 -1.09
CA ASP A 379 -7.13 5.65 -1.15
C ASP A 379 -6.19 6.09 -2.28
N TYR A 380 -6.75 6.43 -3.46
CA TYR A 380 -5.97 6.96 -4.58
C TYR A 380 -5.41 8.35 -4.30
N VAL A 381 -6.24 9.27 -3.79
CA VAL A 381 -5.80 10.64 -3.47
C VAL A 381 -4.78 10.62 -2.33
N ALA A 382 -4.97 9.76 -1.32
CA ALA A 382 -4.03 9.60 -0.23
C ALA A 382 -2.66 9.08 -0.72
N MET A 383 -2.64 8.12 -1.63
CA MET A 383 -1.42 7.65 -2.29
C MET A 383 -0.74 8.77 -3.09
N VAL A 384 -1.49 9.52 -3.91
CA VAL A 384 -0.97 10.66 -4.67
C VAL A 384 -0.37 11.71 -3.74
N ALA A 385 -1.08 12.06 -2.66
CA ALA A 385 -0.68 13.07 -1.69
C ALA A 385 0.56 12.65 -0.87
N PHE A 386 0.58 11.43 -0.37
CA PHE A 386 1.68 10.91 0.45
C PHE A 386 2.98 10.82 -0.35
N TYR A 387 2.94 10.21 -1.52
CA TYR A 387 4.12 10.04 -2.40
C TYR A 387 4.43 11.27 -3.25
N ARG A 388 3.71 12.39 -3.08
CA ARG A 388 3.90 13.65 -3.82
C ARG A 388 3.87 13.46 -5.34
N LEU A 389 2.96 12.63 -5.82
CA LEU A 389 2.72 12.47 -7.24
C LEU A 389 1.97 13.69 -7.82
N PRO A 390 1.99 13.92 -9.12
CA PRO A 390 1.19 14.98 -9.73
C PRO A 390 -0.30 14.84 -9.40
N LEU A 391 -1.00 15.92 -9.11
CA LEU A 391 -2.45 15.86 -8.80
C LEU A 391 -3.29 15.35 -9.98
N THR A 392 -2.78 15.49 -11.19
CA THR A 392 -3.37 14.93 -12.41
C THR A 392 -3.15 13.42 -12.58
N TYR A 393 -2.43 12.77 -11.64
CA TYR A 393 -2.04 11.37 -11.76
C TYR A 393 -3.22 10.43 -12.03
N ILE A 394 -4.36 10.67 -11.38
CA ILE A 394 -5.58 9.87 -11.54
C ILE A 394 -6.19 10.12 -12.93
N ASP A 395 -6.27 11.36 -13.35
CA ASP A 395 -6.83 11.79 -14.65
C ASP A 395 -5.95 11.33 -15.81
N ASP A 396 -4.63 11.33 -15.61
CA ASP A 396 -3.64 10.92 -16.61
C ASP A 396 -3.47 9.40 -16.71
N PHE A 397 -3.98 8.63 -15.75
CA PHE A 397 -3.70 7.20 -15.60
C PHE A 397 -4.06 6.39 -16.86
N THR A 398 -5.28 6.54 -17.37
CA THR A 398 -5.73 5.80 -18.55
C THR A 398 -4.98 6.23 -19.82
N ARG A 399 -4.69 7.53 -19.95
CA ARG A 399 -3.90 8.07 -21.06
C ARG A 399 -2.46 7.55 -21.01
N ALA A 400 -1.86 7.49 -19.83
CA ALA A 400 -0.51 6.97 -19.66
C ALA A 400 -0.43 5.48 -20.00
N ILE A 401 -1.44 4.68 -19.62
CA ILE A 401 -1.54 3.27 -20.03
C ILE A 401 -1.69 3.17 -21.55
N ASP A 402 -2.55 3.98 -22.16
CA ASP A 402 -2.77 3.94 -23.62
C ASP A 402 -1.52 4.29 -24.40
N ALA A 403 -0.69 5.18 -23.88
CA ALA A 403 0.58 5.59 -24.52
C ALA A 403 1.69 4.52 -24.45
N VAL A 404 1.59 3.49 -23.59
CA VAL A 404 2.63 2.47 -23.42
C VAL A 404 2.83 1.66 -24.71
N THR A 405 4.07 1.47 -25.15
CA THR A 405 4.44 0.64 -26.32
C THR A 405 5.14 -0.66 -25.92
N ILE A 406 5.22 -1.60 -26.85
CA ILE A 406 5.96 -2.87 -26.67
C ILE A 406 7.44 -2.58 -26.40
N GLU A 407 8.02 -1.63 -27.12
CA GLU A 407 9.41 -1.23 -26.99
C GLU A 407 9.70 -0.67 -25.60
N GLN A 408 8.81 0.18 -25.06
CA GLN A 408 8.92 0.72 -23.70
C GLN A 408 8.84 -0.38 -22.64
N ILE A 409 7.91 -1.33 -22.79
CA ILE A 409 7.81 -2.48 -21.85
C ILE A 409 9.09 -3.30 -21.90
N ARG A 410 9.55 -3.67 -23.11
CA ARG A 410 10.75 -4.48 -23.29
C ARG A 410 11.99 -3.78 -22.73
N ASP A 411 12.15 -2.49 -22.98
CA ASP A 411 13.26 -1.70 -22.48
C ASP A 411 13.23 -1.60 -20.94
N ALA A 412 12.07 -1.25 -20.37
CA ALA A 412 11.91 -1.13 -18.92
C ALA A 412 12.19 -2.47 -18.21
N PHE A 413 11.64 -3.58 -18.71
CA PHE A 413 11.91 -4.91 -18.11
C PHE A 413 13.39 -5.29 -18.20
N ARG A 414 14.06 -5.07 -19.32
CA ARG A 414 15.49 -5.35 -19.47
C ARG A 414 16.38 -4.55 -18.53
N ARG A 415 16.01 -3.31 -18.24
CA ARG A 415 16.77 -2.46 -17.30
C ARG A 415 16.49 -2.76 -15.84
N ARG A 416 15.27 -3.19 -15.53
CA ARG A 416 14.79 -3.27 -14.15
C ARG A 416 14.64 -4.68 -13.60
N VAL A 417 14.58 -5.68 -14.45
CA VAL A 417 14.36 -7.09 -14.04
C VAL A 417 15.49 -7.95 -14.58
N ASP A 418 16.30 -8.48 -13.67
CA ASP A 418 17.43 -9.37 -14.00
C ASP A 418 17.13 -10.80 -13.50
N PRO A 419 16.65 -11.70 -14.38
CA PRO A 419 16.34 -13.08 -13.99
C PRO A 419 17.53 -13.86 -13.43
N SER A 420 18.77 -13.39 -13.69
CA SER A 420 20.00 -14.05 -13.22
C SER A 420 20.40 -13.65 -11.80
N ARG A 421 19.73 -12.66 -11.19
CA ARG A 421 20.07 -12.13 -9.85
C ARG A 421 18.86 -12.01 -8.93
N MET A 422 18.01 -13.04 -8.93
CA MET A 422 16.85 -13.05 -8.06
C MET A 422 17.05 -13.90 -6.82
N ALA A 423 16.46 -13.44 -5.71
CA ALA A 423 16.24 -14.24 -4.53
C ALA A 423 15.11 -15.23 -4.81
N THR A 424 15.30 -16.48 -4.45
CA THR A 424 14.28 -17.53 -4.50
C THR A 424 14.12 -18.11 -3.10
N VAL A 425 12.89 -18.17 -2.61
CA VAL A 425 12.56 -18.84 -1.34
C VAL A 425 11.57 -19.95 -1.62
N ILE A 426 11.84 -21.12 -1.07
CA ILE A 426 11.00 -22.31 -1.19
C ILE A 426 10.74 -22.84 0.21
N VAL A 427 9.47 -22.85 0.61
CA VAL A 427 9.01 -23.46 1.87
C VAL A 427 8.23 -24.71 1.52
N ALA A 428 8.77 -25.88 1.83
CA ALA A 428 8.19 -27.16 1.47
C ALA A 428 8.65 -28.27 2.42
N GLY A 429 8.07 -29.48 2.33
CA GLY A 429 8.55 -30.66 3.05
C GLY A 429 9.96 -31.06 2.64
N ASP A 430 10.62 -31.85 3.49
CA ASP A 430 12.02 -32.29 3.32
C ASP A 430 12.27 -33.09 2.02
N ASP A 431 11.20 -33.67 1.43
CA ASP A 431 11.26 -34.46 0.19
C ASP A 431 11.10 -33.62 -1.10
N ALA A 432 11.08 -32.28 -1.02
CA ALA A 432 10.99 -31.46 -2.22
C ALA A 432 12.24 -31.64 -3.09
N PRO A 433 12.11 -32.04 -4.38
CA PRO A 433 13.27 -32.29 -5.25
C PRO A 433 14.22 -31.08 -5.26
N GLN A 434 15.53 -31.37 -5.21
CA GLN A 434 16.60 -30.38 -5.30
C GLN A 434 16.68 -29.73 -6.67
#